data_5bc1a3e494a416cb46b6c902e1b4dfc6
#
_entry.id   5bc1a3e494a416cb46b6c902e1b4dfc6
#
_cell.length_a   1.000
_cell.length_b   1.000
_cell.length_c   1.000
_cell.angle_alpha   90.00
_cell.angle_beta   90.00
_cell.angle_gamma   90.00
#
_symmetry.space_group_name_H-M   'P 1'
#
loop_
_entity.id
_entity.type
_entity.pdbx_description
1 polymer ?
#
loop_
_entity_poly.entity_id
_entity_poly.type
_entity_poly.pdbx_seq_one_letter_code
_entity_poly.pdbx_strand_id
1 'polypeptide(L)'
;TVTVDGDPVALTPKEYDILRFLMQNAGTVFSPSEIYRRVWDDVPLNATGAIAVHIRHLREKLEINPSEPRYIKVVWGKGYKMEGTLT
;
A
#
# COMPACT_ATOMS: atom_id res chain seq x y z
N THR A 1 -1.56 -14.03 -7.36
CA THR A 1 -0.09 -13.84 -7.38
C THR A 1 0.20 -12.42 -7.79
N VAL A 2 1.13 -11.76 -7.07
CA VAL A 2 1.57 -10.41 -7.39
C VAL A 2 2.89 -10.48 -8.15
N THR A 3 2.95 -9.78 -9.28
CA THR A 3 4.20 -9.69 -10.06
C THR A 3 4.55 -8.23 -10.30
N VAL A 4 5.86 -7.97 -10.37
CA VAL A 4 6.38 -6.65 -10.74
C VAL A 4 7.36 -6.88 -11.89
N ASP A 5 7.06 -6.28 -13.04
CA ASP A 5 7.85 -6.47 -14.26
C ASP A 5 8.05 -7.95 -14.61
N GLY A 6 7.01 -8.77 -14.37
CA GLY A 6 7.02 -10.19 -14.64
C GLY A 6 7.59 -11.06 -13.52
N ASP A 7 8.24 -10.48 -12.52
CA ASP A 7 8.84 -11.23 -11.43
C ASP A 7 7.87 -11.38 -10.26
N PRO A 8 7.65 -12.60 -9.75
CA PRO A 8 6.75 -12.81 -8.63
C PRO A 8 7.30 -12.20 -7.34
N VAL A 9 6.41 -11.63 -6.54
CA VAL A 9 6.75 -10.99 -5.27
C VAL A 9 5.97 -11.66 -4.15
N ALA A 10 6.66 -12.09 -3.11
CA ALA A 10 6.03 -12.71 -1.94
C ALA A 10 5.59 -11.63 -0.95
N LEU A 11 4.29 -11.57 -0.70
CA LEU A 11 3.70 -10.63 0.26
C LEU A 11 3.07 -11.40 1.42
N THR A 12 3.10 -10.76 2.61
CA THR A 12 2.30 -11.26 3.72
C THR A 12 0.82 -11.03 3.42
N PRO A 13 -0.11 -11.75 4.11
CA PRO A 13 -1.55 -11.55 3.86
C PRO A 13 -2.00 -10.10 4.01
N LYS A 14 -1.51 -9.38 5.03
CA LYS A 14 -1.91 -7.97 5.22
C LYS A 14 -1.30 -7.05 4.18
N GLU A 15 -0.06 -7.30 3.77
CA GLU A 15 0.55 -6.55 2.67
C GLU A 15 -0.25 -6.74 1.38
N TYR A 16 -0.65 -7.97 1.11
CA TYR A 16 -1.46 -8.27 -0.06
C TYR A 16 -2.82 -7.56 0.01
N ASP A 17 -3.47 -7.61 1.16
CA ASP A 17 -4.79 -6.98 1.34
C ASP A 17 -4.73 -5.47 1.15
N ILE A 18 -3.69 -4.82 1.69
CA ILE A 18 -3.49 -3.37 1.52
C ILE A 18 -3.24 -3.06 0.05
N LEU A 19 -2.35 -3.79 -0.59
CA LEU A 19 -2.02 -3.57 -1.99
C LEU A 19 -3.26 -3.74 -2.87
N ARG A 20 -4.00 -4.82 -2.66
CA ARG A 20 -5.22 -5.10 -3.41
C ARG A 20 -6.25 -3.98 -3.26
N PHE A 21 -6.45 -3.50 -2.02
CA PHE A 21 -7.37 -2.41 -1.76
C PHE A 21 -6.97 -1.14 -2.52
N LEU A 22 -5.69 -0.78 -2.45
CA LEU A 22 -5.19 0.41 -3.15
C LEU A 22 -5.27 0.25 -4.67
N MET A 23 -4.98 -0.93 -5.19
CA MET A 23 -5.04 -1.18 -6.63
C MET A 23 -6.47 -1.15 -7.16
N GLN A 24 -7.42 -1.67 -6.40
CA GLN A 24 -8.84 -1.64 -6.79
C GLN A 24 -9.39 -0.21 -6.79
N ASN A 25 -8.72 0.70 -6.10
CA ASN A 25 -9.11 2.09 -5.99
C ASN A 25 -7.99 3.03 -6.45
N ALA A 26 -7.28 2.63 -7.49
CA ALA A 26 -6.13 3.39 -7.99
C ALA A 26 -6.50 4.84 -8.27
N GLY A 27 -5.61 5.75 -7.90
CA GLY A 27 -5.83 7.19 -8.05
C GLY A 27 -6.55 7.85 -6.88
N THR A 28 -7.17 7.07 -6.00
CA THR A 28 -7.87 7.63 -4.83
C THR A 28 -6.92 7.65 -3.63
N VAL A 29 -6.95 8.76 -2.89
CA VAL A 29 -6.13 8.94 -1.69
C VAL A 29 -6.90 8.41 -0.48
N PHE A 30 -6.25 7.58 0.31
CA PHE A 30 -6.83 7.05 1.56
C PHE A 30 -5.93 7.39 2.72
N SER A 31 -6.54 7.84 3.83
CA SER A 31 -5.80 8.06 5.07
C SER A 31 -5.40 6.71 5.67
N PRO A 32 -4.39 6.68 6.57
CA PRO A 32 -4.05 5.44 7.27
C PRO A 32 -5.24 4.83 8.01
N SER A 33 -6.09 5.67 8.62
CA SER A 33 -7.28 5.18 9.31
C SER A 33 -8.27 4.52 8.36
N GLU A 34 -8.47 5.08 7.19
CA GLU A 34 -9.34 4.49 6.19
C GLU A 34 -8.82 3.16 5.68
N ILE A 35 -7.51 3.07 5.41
CA ILE A 35 -6.88 1.82 4.98
C ILE A 35 -7.03 0.76 6.07
N TYR A 36 -6.73 1.13 7.31
CA TYR A 36 -6.84 0.20 8.44
C TYR A 36 -8.27 -0.32 8.59
N ARG A 37 -9.23 0.58 8.57
CA ARG A 37 -10.64 0.22 8.75
C ARG A 37 -11.14 -0.72 7.65
N ARG A 38 -10.70 -0.50 6.41
CA ARG A 38 -11.09 -1.33 5.28
C ARG A 38 -10.40 -2.69 5.26
N VAL A 39 -9.13 -2.74 5.64
CA VAL A 39 -8.33 -3.96 5.56
C VAL A 39 -8.48 -4.82 6.81
N TRP A 40 -8.52 -4.21 7.99
CA TRP A 40 -8.67 -4.94 9.26
C TRP A 40 -10.11 -5.09 9.70
N ASP A 41 -11.02 -4.29 9.13
CA ASP A 41 -12.45 -4.26 9.49
C ASP A 41 -12.62 -4.03 10.99
N ASP A 42 -11.87 -3.07 11.53
CA ASP A 42 -11.81 -2.79 12.96
C ASP A 42 -11.55 -1.31 13.19
N VAL A 43 -11.77 -0.86 14.45
CA VAL A 43 -11.53 0.52 14.85
C VAL A 43 -10.02 0.77 14.93
N PRO A 44 -9.49 1.77 14.21
CA PRO A 44 -8.05 2.02 14.23
C PRO A 44 -7.61 2.71 15.53
N LEU A 45 -6.71 2.05 16.26
CA LEU A 45 -6.12 2.63 17.48
C LEU A 45 -4.79 3.30 17.20
N ASN A 46 -3.96 2.69 16.34
CA ASN A 46 -2.66 3.25 15.98
C ASN A 46 -2.45 3.02 14.48
N ALA A 47 -3.41 3.49 13.68
CA ALA A 47 -3.40 3.22 12.25
C ALA A 47 -2.19 3.84 11.55
N THR A 48 -1.80 5.06 11.93
CA THR A 48 -0.71 5.76 11.26
C THR A 48 0.59 4.94 11.30
N GLY A 49 0.96 4.45 12.48
CA GLY A 49 2.18 3.64 12.63
C GLY A 49 2.07 2.28 11.96
N ALA A 50 0.95 1.59 12.16
CA ALA A 50 0.75 0.26 11.59
C ALA A 50 0.75 0.30 10.06
N ILE A 51 0.03 1.25 9.48
CA ILE A 51 -0.02 1.40 8.02
C ILE A 51 1.34 1.81 7.46
N ALA A 52 2.02 2.76 8.11
CA ALA A 52 3.33 3.20 7.64
C ALA A 52 4.34 2.05 7.54
N VAL A 53 4.34 1.13 8.52
CA VAL A 53 5.22 -0.04 8.51
C VAL A 53 4.88 -0.96 7.33
N HIS A 54 3.60 -1.23 7.09
CA HIS A 54 3.18 -2.08 5.98
C HIS A 54 3.50 -1.43 4.63
N ILE A 55 3.28 -0.12 4.50
CA ILE A 55 3.59 0.61 3.27
C ILE A 55 5.11 0.58 3.01
N ARG A 56 5.92 0.74 4.04
CA ARG A 56 7.37 0.67 3.90
C ARG A 56 7.80 -0.71 3.38
N HIS A 57 7.25 -1.78 3.94
CA HIS A 57 7.56 -3.15 3.50
C HIS A 57 7.11 -3.38 2.06
N LEU A 58 5.93 -2.89 1.70
CA LEU A 58 5.43 -2.98 0.34
C LEU A 58 6.37 -2.26 -0.64
N ARG A 59 6.81 -1.05 -0.30
CA ARG A 59 7.73 -0.31 -1.14
C ARG A 59 9.06 -1.05 -1.32
N GLU A 60 9.58 -1.63 -0.24
CA GLU A 60 10.81 -2.41 -0.31
C GLU A 60 10.69 -3.60 -1.26
N LYS A 61 9.50 -4.17 -1.36
CA LYS A 61 9.24 -5.34 -2.20
C LYS A 61 8.85 -5.01 -3.63
N LEU A 62 8.15 -3.89 -3.84
CA LEU A 62 7.55 -3.56 -5.13
C LEU A 62 8.30 -2.46 -5.90
N GLU A 63 8.91 -1.53 -5.21
CA GLU A 63 9.55 -0.37 -5.84
C GLU A 63 11.01 -0.64 -6.13
N ILE A 64 11.48 -0.19 -7.28
CA ILE A 64 12.90 -0.26 -7.62
C ILE A 64 13.70 0.59 -6.64
N ASN A 65 13.19 1.79 -6.35
CA ASN A 65 13.76 2.69 -5.34
C ASN A 65 12.69 3.07 -4.35
N PRO A 66 12.66 2.45 -3.14
CA PRO A 66 11.61 2.74 -2.16
C PRO A 66 11.53 4.21 -1.74
N SER A 67 12.64 4.96 -1.84
CA SER A 67 12.65 6.40 -1.51
C SER A 67 11.97 7.24 -2.59
N GLU A 68 11.88 6.71 -3.81
CA GLU A 68 11.24 7.38 -4.95
C GLU A 68 10.20 6.43 -5.57
N PRO A 69 9.10 6.15 -4.86
CA PRO A 69 8.15 5.13 -5.29
C PRO A 69 7.42 5.51 -6.57
N ARG A 70 7.22 4.53 -7.44
CA ARG A 70 6.47 4.68 -8.69
C ARG A 70 4.99 4.36 -8.50
N TYR A 71 4.67 3.47 -7.57
CA TYR A 71 3.32 2.93 -7.42
C TYR A 71 2.61 3.46 -6.18
N ILE A 72 3.20 3.28 -5.00
CA ILE A 72 2.57 3.68 -3.74
C ILE A 72 3.10 5.06 -3.37
N LYS A 73 2.29 6.07 -3.64
CA LYS A 73 2.65 7.48 -3.42
C LYS A 73 2.08 7.98 -2.11
N VAL A 74 2.85 8.83 -1.43
CA VAL A 74 2.34 9.56 -0.26
C VAL A 74 1.78 10.89 -0.73
N VAL A 75 0.63 11.27 -0.16
CA VAL A 75 0.04 12.60 -0.36
C VAL A 75 0.10 13.30 1.00
N TRP A 76 0.96 14.27 1.10
CA TRP A 76 1.26 14.96 2.35
C TRP A 76 0.00 15.50 3.01
N GLY A 77 -0.16 15.16 4.29
CA GLY A 77 -1.29 15.59 5.09
C GLY A 77 -2.58 14.82 4.81
N LYS A 78 -2.60 13.88 3.88
CA LYS A 78 -3.82 13.15 3.50
C LYS A 78 -3.69 11.65 3.60
N GLY A 79 -2.63 11.06 3.04
CA GLY A 79 -2.45 9.61 3.11
C GLY A 79 -1.69 9.04 1.94
N TYR A 80 -2.17 7.91 1.44
CA TYR A 80 -1.49 7.17 0.37
C TYR A 80 -2.42 6.91 -0.79
N LYS A 81 -1.84 6.77 -1.98
CA LYS A 81 -2.59 6.36 -3.17
C LYS A 81 -1.74 5.45 -4.04
N MET A 82 -2.40 4.64 -4.85
CA MET A 82 -1.76 3.83 -5.87
C MET A 82 -1.78 4.58 -7.19
N GLU A 83 -0.63 4.65 -7.85
CA GLU A 83 -0.51 5.18 -9.21
C GLU A 83 0.04 4.10 -10.12
N GLY A 84 -0.43 4.05 -11.36
CA GLY A 84 0.02 3.08 -12.33
C GLY A 84 -0.54 1.69 -12.09
N THR A 85 0.00 0.73 -12.80
CA THR A 85 -0.41 -0.67 -12.75
C THR A 85 0.82 -1.56 -12.60
N LEU A 86 0.73 -2.50 -11.67
CA LEU A 86 1.77 -3.53 -11.53
C LEU A 86 1.59 -4.58 -12.62
N THR A 87 2.70 -5.01 -13.18
CA THR A 87 2.70 -6.03 -14.24
C THR A 87 3.62 -7.20 -13.90
#